data_02b8c869224fc7fd6546aa6e96a29076
#
_entry.id   02b8c869224fc7fd6546aa6e96a29076
#
_cell.length_a   1.000
_cell.length_b   1.000
_cell.length_c   1.000
_cell.angle_alpha   90.00
_cell.angle_beta   90.00
_cell.angle_gamma   90.00
#
_symmetry.space_group_name_H-M   'P 1'
#
loop_
_entity.id
_entity.type
_entity.pdbx_description
1 polymer ?
#
loop_
_entity_poly.entity_id
_entity_poly.type
_entity_poly.pdbx_seq_one_letter_code
_entity_poly.pdbx_strand_id
1 'polypeptide(L)'
;MKKRVVVALGHRALGTTLPEQKVAVKSTAKCIADLIEAGYQVAITHSNAPQVGMIHTAMNEFAKNHPDYTTSPMSVCTAMSQGYIGYDLQNGIREELLNRGIYRTVSTVLTQVIVDPYDDAFYTPTKVLGRYMN
;
A
#
# COMPACT_ATOMS: atom_id res chain seq x y z
N MET A 1 -11.00 -4.59 -28.52
CA MET A 1 -9.88 -4.78 -27.55
C MET A 1 -10.28 -4.09 -26.24
N LYS A 2 -10.15 -4.77 -25.09
CA LYS A 2 -10.40 -4.12 -23.80
C LYS A 2 -9.30 -3.11 -23.51
N LYS A 3 -9.67 -1.89 -23.14
CA LYS A 3 -8.71 -0.84 -22.78
C LYS A 3 -8.08 -1.16 -21.42
N ARG A 4 -6.77 -0.95 -21.27
CA ARG A 4 -6.04 -1.12 -20.02
C ARG A 4 -5.64 0.24 -19.48
N VAL A 5 -5.69 0.38 -18.15
CA VAL A 5 -5.27 1.60 -17.46
C VAL A 5 -4.48 1.24 -16.21
N VAL A 6 -3.46 2.02 -15.92
CA VAL A 6 -2.73 1.98 -14.65
C VAL A 6 -3.12 3.22 -13.85
N VAL A 7 -3.55 3.01 -12.62
CA VAL A 7 -3.90 4.08 -11.68
C VAL A 7 -2.87 4.11 -10.56
N ALA A 8 -2.15 5.21 -10.44
CA ALA A 8 -1.16 5.41 -9.38
C ALA A 8 -1.79 6.19 -8.21
N LEU A 9 -1.89 5.56 -7.05
CA LEU A 9 -2.46 6.14 -5.84
C LEU A 9 -1.36 6.74 -4.95
N GLY A 10 -1.38 8.05 -4.79
CA GLY A 10 -0.54 8.75 -3.81
C GLY A 10 -1.09 8.60 -2.38
N HIS A 11 -0.33 9.08 -1.39
CA HIS A 11 -0.70 8.97 0.04
C HIS A 11 -2.06 9.62 0.38
N ARG A 12 -2.47 10.67 -0.34
CA ARG A 12 -3.78 11.32 -0.13
C ARG A 12 -4.95 10.39 -0.46
N ALA A 13 -4.75 9.45 -1.37
CA ALA A 13 -5.77 8.46 -1.74
C ALA A 13 -5.85 7.29 -0.76
N LEU A 14 -4.93 7.23 0.21
CA LEU A 14 -4.80 6.12 1.16
C LEU A 14 -4.89 6.56 2.62
N GLY A 15 -4.69 7.86 2.93
CA GLY A 15 -4.58 8.35 4.30
C GLY A 15 -3.28 7.92 5.00
N THR A 16 -3.11 8.36 6.24
CA THR A 16 -1.92 8.09 7.07
C THR A 16 -2.22 7.08 8.17
N THR A 17 -3.36 7.23 8.83
CA THR A 17 -3.83 6.34 9.90
C THR A 17 -4.84 5.33 9.36
N LEU A 18 -5.08 4.25 10.09
CA LEU A 18 -6.05 3.24 9.66
C LEU A 18 -7.49 3.79 9.51
N PRO A 19 -8.01 4.64 10.40
CA PRO A 19 -9.31 5.27 10.19
C PRO A 19 -9.37 6.15 8.94
N GLU A 20 -8.31 6.95 8.68
CA GLU A 20 -8.22 7.76 7.47
C GLU A 20 -8.15 6.89 6.21
N GLN A 21 -7.38 5.79 6.25
CA GLN A 21 -7.29 4.82 5.17
C GLN A 21 -8.64 4.22 4.83
N LYS A 22 -9.43 3.84 5.83
CA LYS A 22 -10.80 3.32 5.62
C LYS A 22 -11.70 4.32 4.89
N VAL A 23 -11.61 5.59 5.22
CA VAL A 23 -12.39 6.65 4.56
C VAL A 23 -11.88 6.90 3.14
N ALA A 24 -10.56 7.05 2.98
CA ALA A 24 -9.93 7.33 1.70
C ALA A 24 -10.15 6.19 0.69
N VAL A 25 -10.03 4.94 1.13
CA VAL A 25 -10.24 3.75 0.28
C VAL A 25 -11.69 3.68 -0.23
N LYS A 26 -12.69 4.05 0.57
CA LYS A 26 -14.08 4.10 0.09
C LYS A 26 -14.27 5.08 -1.07
N SER A 27 -13.65 6.25 -0.98
CA SER A 27 -13.69 7.25 -2.07
C SER A 27 -12.93 6.75 -3.31
N THR A 28 -11.72 6.22 -3.10
CA THR A 28 -10.89 5.67 -4.17
C THR A 28 -11.58 4.50 -4.88
N ALA A 29 -12.24 3.62 -4.13
CA ALA A 29 -12.95 2.46 -4.66
C ALA A 29 -14.05 2.86 -5.65
N LYS A 30 -14.77 3.96 -5.40
CA LYS A 30 -15.79 4.49 -6.32
C LYS A 30 -15.17 4.87 -7.66
N CYS A 31 -14.06 5.60 -7.64
CA CYS A 31 -13.37 6.01 -8.87
C CYS A 31 -12.83 4.81 -9.65
N ILE A 32 -12.31 3.79 -8.96
CA ILE A 32 -11.85 2.56 -9.59
C ILE A 32 -13.02 1.77 -10.18
N ALA A 33 -14.14 1.70 -9.46
CA ALA A 33 -15.34 1.02 -9.94
C ALA A 33 -15.92 1.72 -11.19
N ASP A 34 -15.89 3.06 -11.26
CA ASP A 34 -16.29 3.81 -12.45
C ASP A 34 -15.49 3.40 -13.71
N LEU A 35 -14.17 3.24 -13.56
CA LEU A 35 -13.31 2.76 -14.64
C LEU A 35 -13.65 1.33 -15.06
N ILE A 36 -13.89 0.45 -14.09
CA ILE A 36 -14.25 -0.96 -14.37
C ILE A 36 -15.60 -1.05 -15.05
N GLU A 37 -16.59 -0.28 -14.61
CA GLU A 37 -17.93 -0.18 -15.20
C GLU A 37 -17.87 0.36 -16.63
N ALA A 38 -16.97 1.32 -16.89
CA ALA A 38 -16.67 1.83 -18.23
C ALA A 38 -15.89 0.83 -19.13
N GLY A 39 -15.63 -0.38 -18.65
CA GLY A 39 -15.04 -1.47 -19.42
C GLY A 39 -13.51 -1.53 -19.41
N TYR A 40 -12.83 -0.76 -18.57
CA TYR A 40 -11.38 -0.80 -18.44
C TYR A 40 -10.92 -2.03 -17.63
N GLN A 41 -9.75 -2.54 -18.00
CA GLN A 41 -8.94 -3.41 -17.15
C GLN A 41 -7.99 -2.53 -16.34
N VAL A 42 -8.11 -2.55 -15.02
CA VAL A 42 -7.40 -1.63 -14.13
C VAL A 42 -6.28 -2.36 -13.42
N ALA A 43 -5.07 -1.82 -13.48
CA ALA A 43 -3.98 -2.15 -12.56
C ALA A 43 -3.75 -0.94 -11.65
N ILE A 44 -3.54 -1.19 -10.36
CA ILE A 44 -3.34 -0.14 -9.35
C ILE A 44 -1.94 -0.27 -8.80
N THR A 45 -1.22 0.86 -8.75
CA THR A 45 0.01 1.02 -7.98
C THR A 45 -0.25 2.03 -6.86
N HIS A 46 0.46 1.92 -5.74
CA HIS A 46 0.24 2.82 -4.62
C HIS A 46 1.54 3.15 -3.88
N SER A 47 1.58 4.32 -3.25
CA SER A 47 2.61 4.68 -2.28
C SER A 47 2.33 4.01 -0.92
N ASN A 48 3.34 3.95 -0.05
CA ASN A 48 3.24 3.25 1.24
C ASN A 48 4.04 3.91 2.39
N ALA A 49 4.63 5.08 2.17
CA ALA A 49 5.61 5.64 3.11
C ALA A 49 5.12 5.78 4.57
N PRO A 50 3.91 6.31 4.87
CA PRO A 50 3.41 6.36 6.24
C PRO A 50 3.23 4.98 6.86
N GLN A 51 2.72 4.03 6.08
CA GLN A 51 2.42 2.67 6.54
C GLN A 51 3.71 1.88 6.82
N VAL A 52 4.70 1.98 5.94
CA VAL A 52 6.02 1.36 6.16
C VAL A 52 6.68 1.90 7.42
N GLY A 53 6.68 3.22 7.60
CA GLY A 53 7.26 3.86 8.78
C GLY A 53 6.60 3.40 10.08
N MET A 54 5.27 3.33 10.10
CA MET A 54 4.50 2.82 11.24
C MET A 54 4.84 1.36 11.56
N ILE A 55 4.81 0.49 10.54
CA ILE A 55 5.10 -0.95 10.71
C ILE A 55 6.52 -1.14 11.21
N HIS A 56 7.50 -0.48 10.59
CA HIS A 56 8.91 -0.58 11.00
C HIS A 56 9.11 -0.13 12.44
N THR A 57 8.51 1.01 12.85
CA THR A 57 8.58 1.49 14.23
C THR A 57 7.94 0.48 15.19
N ALA A 58 6.74 0.00 14.90
CA ALA A 58 6.03 -0.94 15.77
C ALA A 58 6.80 -2.26 15.95
N MET A 59 7.32 -2.83 14.87
CA MET A 59 8.08 -4.08 14.92
C MET A 59 9.38 -3.94 15.72
N ASN A 60 10.10 -2.83 15.53
CA ASN A 60 11.36 -2.61 16.21
C ASN A 60 11.17 -2.23 17.69
N GLU A 61 10.16 -1.45 18.02
CA GLU A 61 9.83 -1.17 19.43
C GLU A 61 9.39 -2.44 20.19
N PHE A 62 8.63 -3.30 19.54
CA PHE A 62 8.26 -4.58 20.12
C PHE A 62 9.49 -5.45 20.39
N ALA A 63 10.39 -5.57 19.41
CA ALA A 63 11.60 -6.38 19.51
C ALA A 63 12.55 -5.92 20.63
N LYS A 64 12.61 -4.61 20.95
CA LYS A 64 13.43 -4.09 22.05
C LYS A 64 13.07 -4.69 23.40
N ASN A 65 11.80 -4.97 23.63
CA ASN A 65 11.26 -5.46 24.89
C ASN A 65 11.04 -6.98 24.91
N HIS A 66 11.30 -7.65 23.78
CA HIS A 66 11.05 -9.07 23.60
C HIS A 66 12.25 -9.73 22.92
N PRO A 67 13.27 -10.19 23.70
CA PRO A 67 14.54 -10.68 23.12
C PRO A 67 14.41 -11.91 22.23
N ASP A 68 13.29 -12.63 22.29
CA ASP A 68 12.98 -13.76 21.41
C ASP A 68 12.61 -13.32 19.98
N TYR A 69 12.43 -12.01 19.77
CA TYR A 69 12.09 -11.43 18.47
C TYR A 69 13.23 -10.55 17.95
N THR A 70 13.45 -10.60 16.65
CA THR A 70 14.45 -9.76 15.99
C THR A 70 13.83 -8.51 15.39
N THR A 71 14.65 -7.48 15.17
CA THR A 71 14.23 -6.30 14.41
C THR A 71 13.87 -6.68 12.98
N SER A 72 12.87 -6.03 12.42
CA SER A 72 12.40 -6.30 11.06
C SER A 72 13.10 -5.40 10.04
N PRO A 73 13.72 -5.96 9.00
CA PRO A 73 14.31 -5.17 7.92
C PRO A 73 13.27 -4.33 7.20
N MET A 74 13.68 -3.18 6.65
CA MET A 74 12.79 -2.27 5.91
C MET A 74 12.13 -2.97 4.71
N SER A 75 12.82 -3.88 4.04
CA SER A 75 12.25 -4.68 2.94
C SER A 75 11.05 -5.53 3.36
N VAL A 76 11.13 -6.15 4.54
CA VAL A 76 10.02 -6.93 5.12
C VAL A 76 8.87 -6.02 5.52
N CYS A 77 9.15 -4.88 6.15
CA CYS A 77 8.13 -3.90 6.49
C CYS A 77 7.44 -3.32 5.24
N THR A 78 8.19 -3.14 4.16
CA THR A 78 7.65 -2.75 2.86
C THR A 78 6.69 -3.81 2.31
N ALA A 79 7.05 -5.07 2.37
CA ALA A 79 6.18 -6.18 1.97
C ALA A 79 4.90 -6.24 2.83
N MET A 80 5.02 -6.07 4.15
CA MET A 80 3.87 -5.98 5.06
C MET A 80 2.94 -4.82 4.69
N SER A 81 3.50 -3.66 4.30
CA SER A 81 2.71 -2.50 3.90
C SER A 81 1.89 -2.75 2.63
N GLN A 82 2.40 -3.56 1.70
CA GLN A 82 1.66 -3.95 0.51
C GLN A 82 0.41 -4.75 0.88
N GLY A 83 0.53 -5.68 1.83
CA GLY A 83 -0.60 -6.42 2.37
C GLY A 83 -1.57 -5.52 3.13
N TYR A 84 -1.05 -4.65 4.00
CA TYR A 84 -1.87 -3.72 4.80
C TYR A 84 -2.74 -2.80 3.94
N ILE A 85 -2.16 -2.18 2.91
CA ILE A 85 -2.86 -1.29 1.99
C ILE A 85 -3.71 -2.10 0.99
N GLY A 86 -3.11 -3.14 0.40
CA GLY A 86 -3.74 -3.95 -0.62
C GLY A 86 -4.99 -4.67 -0.12
N TYR A 87 -4.98 -5.12 1.14
CA TYR A 87 -6.14 -5.73 1.77
C TYR A 87 -7.34 -4.77 1.84
N ASP A 88 -7.12 -3.54 2.27
CA ASP A 88 -8.19 -2.54 2.34
C ASP A 88 -8.68 -2.12 0.95
N LEU A 89 -7.77 -1.88 0.00
CA LEU A 89 -8.13 -1.56 -1.39
C LEU A 89 -8.93 -2.70 -2.03
N GLN A 90 -8.47 -3.94 -1.88
CA GLN A 90 -9.16 -5.12 -2.41
C GLN A 90 -10.58 -5.23 -1.86
N ASN A 91 -10.75 -5.08 -0.56
CA ASN A 91 -12.06 -5.17 0.08
C ASN A 91 -12.96 -4.00 -0.32
N GLY A 92 -12.46 -2.76 -0.28
CA GLY A 92 -13.24 -1.58 -0.63
C GLY A 92 -13.69 -1.58 -2.10
N ILE A 93 -12.81 -1.95 -3.02
CA ILE A 93 -13.15 -2.03 -4.45
C ILE A 93 -14.16 -3.17 -4.68
N ARG A 94 -13.93 -4.33 -4.06
CA ARG A 94 -14.85 -5.46 -4.18
C ARG A 94 -16.25 -5.13 -3.64
N GLU A 95 -16.34 -4.47 -2.49
CA GLU A 95 -17.59 -4.00 -1.89
C GLU A 95 -18.32 -3.07 -2.85
N GLU A 96 -17.64 -2.06 -3.39
CA GLU A 96 -18.23 -1.10 -4.32
C GLU A 96 -18.71 -1.77 -5.61
N LEU A 97 -17.93 -2.69 -6.18
CA LEU A 97 -18.32 -3.45 -7.37
C LEU A 97 -19.58 -4.30 -7.11
N LEU A 98 -19.64 -4.97 -5.97
CA LEU A 98 -20.82 -5.78 -5.59
C LEU A 98 -22.05 -4.91 -5.42
N ASN A 99 -21.92 -3.73 -4.82
CA ASN A 99 -23.02 -2.76 -4.66
C ASN A 99 -23.56 -2.29 -6.02
N ARG A 100 -22.74 -2.29 -7.07
CA ARG A 100 -23.13 -2.00 -8.46
C ARG A 100 -23.59 -3.23 -9.26
N GLY A 101 -23.64 -4.40 -8.66
CA GLY A 101 -23.94 -5.66 -9.35
C GLY A 101 -22.85 -6.14 -10.31
N ILE A 102 -21.60 -5.67 -10.13
CA ILE A 102 -20.47 -6.03 -10.98
C ILE A 102 -19.66 -7.14 -10.29
N TYR A 103 -19.69 -8.32 -10.84
CA TYR A 103 -18.96 -9.48 -10.32
C TYR A 103 -17.57 -9.55 -10.96
N ARG A 104 -16.57 -9.01 -10.29
CA ARG A 104 -15.17 -9.04 -10.71
C ARG A 104 -14.25 -9.40 -9.55
N THR A 105 -13.23 -10.20 -9.85
CA THR A 105 -12.17 -10.51 -8.89
C THR A 105 -11.23 -9.32 -8.77
N VAL A 106 -10.91 -8.97 -7.52
CA VAL A 106 -9.86 -8.01 -7.17
C VAL A 106 -8.79 -8.77 -6.40
N SER A 107 -7.55 -8.64 -6.80
CA SER A 107 -6.43 -9.35 -6.20
C SER A 107 -5.31 -8.38 -5.86
N THR A 108 -4.65 -8.61 -4.74
CA THR A 108 -3.44 -7.91 -4.34
C THR A 108 -2.23 -8.76 -4.71
N VAL A 109 -1.27 -8.17 -5.39
CA VAL A 109 -0.02 -8.83 -5.80
C VAL A 109 1.12 -8.23 -5.00
N LEU A 110 1.85 -9.09 -4.30
CA LEU A 110 3.09 -8.71 -3.65
C LEU A 110 4.17 -8.55 -4.72
N THR A 111 4.83 -7.39 -4.74
CA THR A 111 5.86 -7.08 -5.74
C THR A 111 7.22 -6.93 -5.07
N GLN A 112 8.27 -7.36 -5.77
CA GLN A 112 9.65 -7.10 -5.41
C GLN A 112 10.30 -6.26 -6.51
N VAL A 113 11.15 -5.32 -6.10
CA VAL A 113 11.90 -4.45 -7.01
C VAL A 113 13.38 -4.75 -6.85
N ILE A 114 14.04 -5.05 -7.96
CA ILE A 114 15.50 -5.16 -8.00
C ILE A 114 16.07 -3.75 -7.94
N VAL A 115 16.99 -3.51 -7.02
CA VAL A 115 17.68 -2.22 -6.85
C VAL A 115 19.13 -2.35 -7.28
N ASP A 116 19.71 -1.26 -7.76
CA ASP A 116 21.14 -1.18 -8.03
C ASP A 116 21.89 -1.09 -6.70
N PRO A 117 22.80 -2.04 -6.37
CA PRO A 117 23.56 -2.01 -5.14
C PRO A 117 24.52 -0.81 -5.03
N TYR A 118 24.80 -0.14 -6.14
CA TYR A 118 25.64 1.06 -6.21
C TYR A 118 24.85 2.36 -6.26
N ASP A 119 23.53 2.33 -6.05
CA ASP A 119 22.70 3.54 -6.02
C ASP A 119 23.17 4.48 -4.90
N ASP A 120 23.38 5.74 -5.24
CA ASP A 120 23.85 6.76 -4.32
C ASP A 120 22.95 6.94 -3.08
N ALA A 121 21.67 6.57 -3.19
CA ALA A 121 20.71 6.61 -2.08
C ALA A 121 21.09 5.70 -0.90
N PHE A 122 21.93 4.67 -1.10
CA PHE A 122 22.45 3.86 -0.01
C PHE A 122 23.52 4.58 0.82
N TYR A 123 24.22 5.53 0.21
CA TYR A 123 25.30 6.33 0.86
C TYR A 123 24.77 7.69 1.32
N THR A 124 23.86 8.28 0.58
CA THR A 124 23.29 9.60 0.87
C THR A 124 21.76 9.54 0.77
N PRO A 125 21.08 8.94 1.76
CA PRO A 125 19.62 8.86 1.75
C PRO A 125 19.00 10.26 1.84
N THR A 126 18.05 10.54 0.95
CA THR A 126 17.41 11.86 0.82
C THR A 126 15.98 11.90 1.35
N LYS A 127 15.39 10.76 1.67
CA LYS A 127 14.00 10.67 2.10
C LYS A 127 13.86 10.01 3.46
N VAL A 128 13.18 10.71 4.37
CA VAL A 128 12.81 10.18 5.68
C VAL A 128 11.47 9.44 5.56
N LEU A 129 11.42 8.21 6.08
CA LEU A 129 10.20 7.41 6.19
C LEU A 129 9.81 7.31 7.66
N GLY A 130 8.59 7.78 7.99
CA GLY A 130 8.11 7.76 9.36
C GLY A 130 8.47 9.00 10.18
N ARG A 131 8.45 8.88 11.49
CA ARG A 131 8.82 9.95 12.43
C ARG A 131 10.29 9.83 12.80
N TYR A 132 10.93 10.97 13.05
CA TYR A 132 12.21 10.98 13.76
C TYR A 132 11.99 10.41 15.15
N MET A 133 12.77 9.41 15.52
CA MET A 133 12.85 8.91 16.88
C MET A 133 14.21 9.33 17.45
N ASN A 134 14.17 10.03 18.57
CA ASN A 134 15.36 10.40 19.35
C ASN A 134 15.77 9.21 20.23
#